data_e2f4378210edc4328c87ed6fdac231cf
#
_entry.id   e2f4378210edc4328c87ed6fdac231cf
#
_cell.length_a   1.000
_cell.length_b   1.000
_cell.length_c   1.000
_cell.angle_alpha   90.00
_cell.angle_beta   90.00
_cell.angle_gamma   90.00
#
_symmetry.space_group_name_H-M   'P 1'
#
loop_
_entity.id
_entity.type
_entity.pdbx_description
1 polymer ?
#
loop_
_entity_poly.entity_id
_entity_poly.type
_entity_poly.pdbx_seq_one_letter_code
_entity_poly.pdbx_strand_id
1 'polypeptide(L)'
;DGFCSRIKAGKDAQKDDDFCIITRVEAFIAGWGLREAMKRAEAYHEAGSDGILIHSALRDPSEILAFKKEWADRSPVIIVPTKYYATPTDVFREAGFSMAIWANHMLRAAIVAYQETAVALMEHQTLVAIEDKVVPVKEIFRLQGASELQEAEERYLPKTGEQAKAIVLAASRGSALGDLTAD
;
A
#
# COMPACT_ATOMS: atom_id res chain seq x y z
N ASP A 1 -27.03 -3.29 -6.32
CA ASP A 1 -27.13 -3.68 -7.72
C ASP A 1 -26.01 -3.07 -8.57
N GLY A 2 -25.90 -1.74 -8.70
CA GLY A 2 -24.82 -1.16 -9.52
C GLY A 2 -23.39 -1.46 -9.05
N PHE A 3 -23.16 -1.66 -7.76
CA PHE A 3 -21.83 -2.04 -7.26
C PHE A 3 -21.51 -3.50 -7.58
N CYS A 4 -22.47 -4.41 -7.43
CA CYS A 4 -22.31 -5.82 -7.84
C CYS A 4 -22.01 -5.96 -9.33
N SER A 5 -22.61 -5.12 -10.18
CA SER A 5 -22.31 -5.10 -11.62
C SER A 5 -20.85 -4.70 -11.91
N ARG A 6 -20.29 -3.77 -11.11
CA ARG A 6 -18.88 -3.40 -11.23
C ARG A 6 -17.93 -4.52 -10.78
N ILE A 7 -18.29 -5.27 -9.73
CA ILE A 7 -17.52 -6.44 -9.30
C ILE A 7 -17.49 -7.48 -10.43
N LYS A 8 -18.65 -7.80 -11.00
CA LYS A 8 -18.77 -8.74 -12.14
C LYS A 8 -17.92 -8.30 -13.32
N ALA A 9 -18.03 -7.03 -13.72
CA ALA A 9 -17.22 -6.49 -14.82
C ALA A 9 -15.72 -6.57 -14.55
N GLY A 10 -15.30 -6.32 -13.29
CA GLY A 10 -13.91 -6.49 -12.88
C GLY A 10 -13.44 -7.95 -12.96
N LYS A 11 -14.27 -8.89 -12.52
CA LYS A 11 -13.97 -10.34 -12.62
C LYS A 11 -13.94 -10.80 -14.07
N ASP A 12 -14.85 -10.36 -14.90
CA ASP A 12 -14.89 -10.70 -16.34
C ASP A 12 -13.67 -10.16 -17.11
N ALA A 13 -13.11 -9.02 -16.66
CA ALA A 13 -11.91 -8.43 -17.25
C ALA A 13 -10.59 -9.01 -16.71
N GLN A 14 -10.64 -9.85 -15.68
CA GLN A 14 -9.48 -10.47 -15.05
C GLN A 14 -8.76 -11.39 -16.05
N LYS A 15 -7.42 -11.26 -16.11
CA LYS A 15 -6.56 -12.06 -16.99
C LYS A 15 -5.66 -13.04 -16.24
N ASP A 16 -5.61 -12.89 -14.93
CA ASP A 16 -4.72 -13.60 -14.04
C ASP A 16 -5.53 -14.07 -12.83
N ASP A 17 -5.54 -15.37 -12.56
CA ASP A 17 -6.31 -15.97 -11.47
C ASP A 17 -5.80 -15.57 -10.08
N ASP A 18 -4.54 -15.10 -9.99
CA ASP A 18 -3.95 -14.58 -8.75
C ASP A 18 -4.41 -13.13 -8.44
N PHE A 19 -5.03 -12.45 -9.41
CA PHE A 19 -5.59 -11.11 -9.20
C PHE A 19 -6.88 -11.18 -8.40
N CYS A 20 -6.88 -10.63 -7.17
CA CYS A 20 -8.03 -10.64 -6.27
C CYS A 20 -8.76 -9.30 -6.23
N ILE A 21 -10.09 -9.35 -6.25
CA ILE A 21 -10.96 -8.19 -6.01
C ILE A 21 -11.49 -8.25 -4.59
N ILE A 22 -10.98 -7.35 -3.73
CA ILE A 22 -11.43 -7.21 -2.34
C ILE A 22 -12.44 -6.07 -2.26
N THR A 23 -13.63 -6.36 -1.80
CA THR A 23 -14.70 -5.36 -1.70
C THR A 23 -14.85 -4.82 -0.28
N ARG A 24 -14.96 -3.51 -0.16
CA ARG A 24 -15.14 -2.84 1.11
C ARG A 24 -16.62 -2.63 1.43
N VAL A 25 -17.01 -2.98 2.66
CA VAL A 25 -18.36 -2.78 3.20
C VAL A 25 -18.32 -1.62 4.19
N GLU A 26 -19.07 -0.56 3.90
CA GLU A 26 -19.15 0.68 4.70
C GLU A 26 -20.35 0.73 5.65
N ALA A 27 -21.09 -0.36 5.80
CA ALA A 27 -22.35 -0.37 6.54
C ALA A 27 -22.19 0.07 8.01
N PHE A 28 -21.12 -0.33 8.69
CA PHE A 28 -20.85 0.10 10.06
C PHE A 28 -20.43 1.57 10.13
N ILE A 29 -19.64 2.05 9.18
CA ILE A 29 -19.27 3.46 9.10
C ILE A 29 -20.51 4.36 8.90
N ALA A 30 -21.48 3.87 8.13
CA ALA A 30 -22.75 4.55 7.88
C ALA A 30 -23.79 4.35 9.01
N GLY A 31 -23.46 3.58 10.05
CA GLY A 31 -24.36 3.29 11.15
C GLY A 31 -25.55 2.37 10.82
N TRP A 32 -25.43 1.56 9.75
CA TRP A 32 -26.52 0.67 9.31
C TRP A 32 -26.54 -0.70 10.00
N GLY A 33 -25.48 -1.00 10.78
CA GLY A 33 -25.38 -2.18 11.63
C GLY A 33 -25.09 -3.48 10.90
N LEU A 34 -25.02 -4.57 11.70
CA LEU A 34 -24.56 -5.88 11.27
C LEU A 34 -25.41 -6.48 10.14
N ARG A 35 -26.73 -6.40 10.24
CA ARG A 35 -27.63 -6.96 9.23
C ARG A 35 -27.40 -6.40 7.83
N GLU A 36 -27.19 -5.09 7.72
CA GLU A 36 -26.91 -4.47 6.42
C GLU A 36 -25.47 -4.78 5.96
N ALA A 37 -24.52 -4.86 6.91
CA ALA A 37 -23.15 -5.28 6.60
C ALA A 37 -23.13 -6.69 5.99
N MET A 38 -23.81 -7.64 6.60
CA MET A 38 -23.95 -9.03 6.12
C MET A 38 -24.61 -9.07 4.75
N LYS A 39 -25.77 -8.43 4.58
CA LYS A 39 -26.49 -8.39 3.31
C LYS A 39 -25.62 -7.89 2.15
N ARG A 40 -24.82 -6.84 2.40
CA ARG A 40 -23.91 -6.30 1.38
C ARG A 40 -22.75 -7.23 1.10
N ALA A 41 -22.14 -7.79 2.13
CA ALA A 41 -21.03 -8.72 1.98
C ALA A 41 -21.47 -9.97 1.19
N GLU A 42 -22.65 -10.50 1.46
CA GLU A 42 -23.24 -11.64 0.71
C GLU A 42 -23.41 -11.29 -0.76
N ALA A 43 -24.06 -10.15 -1.06
CA ALA A 43 -24.28 -9.71 -2.44
C ALA A 43 -22.94 -9.46 -3.20
N TYR A 44 -21.91 -8.97 -2.50
CA TYR A 44 -20.60 -8.74 -3.11
C TYR A 44 -19.86 -10.05 -3.35
N HIS A 45 -19.95 -10.99 -2.41
CA HIS A 45 -19.38 -12.32 -2.55
C HIS A 45 -20.03 -13.08 -3.72
N GLU A 46 -21.36 -13.09 -3.81
CA GLU A 46 -22.12 -13.67 -4.93
C GLU A 46 -21.80 -13.01 -6.28
N ALA A 47 -21.41 -11.74 -6.26
CA ALA A 47 -20.97 -11.03 -7.47
C ALA A 47 -19.54 -11.37 -7.89
N GLY A 48 -18.79 -12.16 -7.10
CA GLY A 48 -17.44 -12.61 -7.40
C GLY A 48 -16.33 -11.91 -6.62
N SER A 49 -16.64 -11.21 -5.52
CA SER A 49 -15.60 -10.68 -4.63
C SER A 49 -14.80 -11.79 -3.97
N ASP A 50 -13.48 -11.75 -4.07
CA ASP A 50 -12.55 -12.73 -3.50
C ASP A 50 -12.38 -12.58 -1.99
N GLY A 51 -12.68 -11.43 -1.44
CA GLY A 51 -12.66 -11.17 0.00
C GLY A 51 -13.41 -9.90 0.39
N ILE A 52 -13.69 -9.78 1.68
CA ILE A 52 -14.44 -8.64 2.24
C ILE A 52 -13.52 -7.82 3.14
N LEU A 53 -13.40 -6.53 2.86
CA LEU A 53 -12.82 -5.59 3.79
C LEU A 53 -13.94 -4.96 4.62
N ILE A 54 -13.95 -5.27 5.92
CA ILE A 54 -14.91 -4.72 6.87
C ILE A 54 -14.23 -3.67 7.77
N HIS A 55 -14.92 -2.60 8.06
CA HIS A 55 -14.40 -1.52 8.89
C HIS A 55 -15.50 -0.96 9.79
N SER A 56 -15.11 -0.45 10.98
CA SER A 56 -16.01 0.19 11.94
C SER A 56 -15.52 1.58 12.33
N ALA A 57 -16.45 2.46 12.68
CA ALA A 57 -16.16 3.77 13.28
C ALA A 57 -15.90 3.70 14.78
N LEU A 58 -16.26 2.60 15.44
CA LEU A 58 -16.08 2.41 16.88
C LEU A 58 -14.59 2.31 17.26
N ARG A 59 -14.31 2.65 18.52
CA ARG A 59 -12.97 2.52 19.10
C ARG A 59 -12.66 1.12 19.64
N ASP A 60 -13.65 0.25 19.63
CA ASP A 60 -13.54 -1.16 20.00
C ASP A 60 -13.87 -2.06 18.79
N PRO A 61 -13.47 -3.33 18.79
CA PRO A 61 -13.61 -4.23 17.65
C PRO A 61 -14.96 -4.95 17.60
N SER A 62 -15.94 -4.62 18.45
CA SER A 62 -17.17 -5.41 18.64
C SER A 62 -17.95 -5.65 17.36
N GLU A 63 -18.13 -4.62 16.52
CA GLU A 63 -18.87 -4.75 15.26
C GLU A 63 -18.17 -5.67 14.26
N ILE A 64 -16.84 -5.53 14.10
CA ILE A 64 -16.10 -6.37 13.15
C ILE A 64 -15.98 -7.81 13.65
N LEU A 65 -15.87 -8.03 14.96
CA LEU A 65 -15.88 -9.36 15.55
C LEU A 65 -17.25 -10.05 15.39
N ALA A 66 -18.36 -9.30 15.61
CA ALA A 66 -19.69 -9.80 15.35
C ALA A 66 -19.88 -10.16 13.87
N PHE A 67 -19.41 -9.32 12.95
CA PHE A 67 -19.41 -9.62 11.52
C PHE A 67 -18.62 -10.89 11.20
N LYS A 68 -17.38 -11.01 11.66
CA LYS A 68 -16.53 -12.19 11.37
C LYS A 68 -17.15 -13.48 11.91
N LYS A 69 -17.73 -13.42 13.11
CA LYS A 69 -18.42 -14.56 13.70
C LYS A 69 -19.57 -15.07 12.83
N GLU A 70 -20.37 -14.15 12.26
CA GLU A 70 -21.52 -14.51 11.41
C GLU A 70 -21.09 -14.83 9.97
N TRP A 71 -20.07 -14.16 9.45
CA TRP A 71 -19.48 -14.44 8.13
C TRP A 71 -18.80 -15.81 8.09
N ALA A 72 -18.21 -16.22 9.18
CA ALA A 72 -17.44 -17.46 9.31
C ALA A 72 -16.31 -17.54 8.25
N ASP A 73 -16.24 -18.63 7.51
CA ASP A 73 -15.17 -18.92 6.55
C ASP A 73 -15.66 -18.87 5.08
N ARG A 74 -16.70 -18.08 4.79
CA ARG A 74 -17.26 -17.96 3.42
C ARG A 74 -16.24 -17.37 2.43
N SER A 75 -15.48 -16.38 2.86
CA SER A 75 -14.33 -15.84 2.13
C SER A 75 -13.39 -15.10 3.09
N PRO A 76 -12.15 -14.77 2.67
CA PRO A 76 -11.23 -13.97 3.46
C PRO A 76 -11.84 -12.65 3.95
N VAL A 77 -11.57 -12.30 5.21
CA VAL A 77 -11.97 -11.02 5.80
C VAL A 77 -10.76 -10.20 6.15
N ILE A 78 -10.73 -8.99 5.62
CA ILE A 78 -9.64 -8.03 5.79
C ILE A 78 -10.12 -6.90 6.70
N ILE A 79 -9.26 -6.41 7.58
CA ILE A 79 -9.54 -5.29 8.48
C ILE A 79 -8.50 -4.19 8.39
N VAL A 80 -8.90 -2.99 8.81
CA VAL A 80 -8.01 -1.82 8.95
C VAL A 80 -8.16 -1.28 10.38
N PRO A 81 -7.37 -1.72 11.37
CA PRO A 81 -7.61 -1.47 12.79
C PRO A 81 -7.25 -0.06 13.27
N THR A 82 -7.36 0.95 12.41
CA THR A 82 -6.98 2.34 12.72
C THR A 82 -7.84 2.95 13.84
N LYS A 83 -9.11 2.59 13.93
CA LYS A 83 -10.02 3.13 14.97
C LYS A 83 -9.95 2.37 16.27
N TYR A 84 -9.82 1.06 16.22
CA TYR A 84 -9.72 0.16 17.37
C TYR A 84 -8.28 -0.27 17.65
N TYR A 85 -7.38 0.72 17.59
CA TYR A 85 -5.93 0.57 17.69
C TYR A 85 -5.44 -0.04 19.01
N ALA A 86 -6.26 0.02 20.08
CA ALA A 86 -5.91 -0.57 21.37
C ALA A 86 -6.12 -2.10 21.41
N THR A 87 -6.72 -2.69 20.36
CA THR A 87 -6.98 -4.13 20.30
C THR A 87 -5.71 -4.87 19.91
N PRO A 88 -5.24 -5.83 20.72
CA PRO A 88 -4.09 -6.66 20.37
C PRO A 88 -4.33 -7.45 19.07
N THR A 89 -3.29 -7.63 18.27
CA THR A 89 -3.37 -8.37 17.00
C THR A 89 -3.83 -9.82 17.17
N ASP A 90 -3.52 -10.45 18.30
CA ASP A 90 -3.92 -11.82 18.59
C ASP A 90 -5.43 -11.99 18.66
N VAL A 91 -6.17 -10.98 19.13
CA VAL A 91 -7.65 -10.99 19.10
C VAL A 91 -8.17 -11.16 17.67
N PHE A 92 -7.55 -10.49 16.70
CA PHE A 92 -7.94 -10.61 15.29
C PHE A 92 -7.54 -11.96 14.70
N ARG A 93 -6.37 -12.47 15.09
CA ARG A 93 -5.89 -13.78 14.65
C ARG A 93 -6.79 -14.91 15.16
N GLU A 94 -7.12 -14.88 16.45
CA GLU A 94 -8.02 -15.86 17.09
C GLU A 94 -9.44 -15.80 16.52
N ALA A 95 -9.91 -14.62 16.15
CA ALA A 95 -11.20 -14.45 15.47
C ALA A 95 -11.18 -14.93 14.01
N GLY A 96 -10.02 -15.27 13.44
CA GLY A 96 -9.88 -15.79 12.09
C GLY A 96 -9.92 -14.73 10.97
N PHE A 97 -9.52 -13.49 11.24
CA PHE A 97 -9.30 -12.51 10.18
C PHE A 97 -8.08 -12.91 9.34
N SER A 98 -8.20 -12.76 8.03
CA SER A 98 -7.16 -13.20 7.09
C SER A 98 -6.03 -12.18 6.96
N MET A 99 -6.33 -10.88 7.13
CA MET A 99 -5.35 -9.81 6.96
C MET A 99 -5.74 -8.58 7.80
N ALA A 100 -4.74 -7.93 8.41
CA ALA A 100 -4.84 -6.60 9.01
C ALA A 100 -3.96 -5.62 8.25
N ILE A 101 -4.54 -4.52 7.75
CA ILE A 101 -3.82 -3.47 7.02
C ILE A 101 -3.49 -2.34 7.99
N TRP A 102 -2.20 -2.10 8.21
CA TRP A 102 -1.67 -0.97 8.98
C TRP A 102 -1.57 0.28 8.08
N ALA A 103 -2.71 0.90 7.77
CA ALA A 103 -2.89 1.77 6.64
C ALA A 103 -2.01 3.04 6.63
N ASN A 104 -2.01 3.84 7.69
CA ASN A 104 -1.41 5.18 7.62
C ASN A 104 -0.42 5.51 8.76
N HIS A 105 -0.12 4.57 9.64
CA HIS A 105 0.71 4.82 10.82
C HIS A 105 2.14 5.22 10.46
N MET A 106 2.73 4.58 9.45
CA MET A 106 4.08 4.91 8.98
C MET A 106 4.14 6.32 8.38
N LEU A 107 3.17 6.70 7.56
CA LEU A 107 3.08 8.06 7.02
C LEU A 107 2.89 9.10 8.13
N ARG A 108 2.02 8.82 9.11
CA ARG A 108 1.81 9.72 10.25
C ARG A 108 3.07 9.88 11.10
N ALA A 109 3.80 8.80 11.32
CA ALA A 109 5.10 8.85 12.01
C ALA A 109 6.13 9.67 11.21
N ALA A 110 6.20 9.48 9.90
CA ALA A 110 7.09 10.26 9.03
C ALA A 110 6.76 11.76 9.07
N ILE A 111 5.48 12.15 9.08
CA ILE A 111 5.08 13.56 9.18
C ILE A 111 5.58 14.18 10.49
N VAL A 112 5.47 13.49 11.61
CA VAL A 112 5.98 13.97 12.90
C VAL A 112 7.49 14.15 12.83
N ALA A 113 8.21 13.14 12.35
CA ALA A 113 9.66 13.21 12.21
C ALA A 113 10.13 14.36 11.28
N TYR A 114 9.43 14.60 10.17
CA TYR A 114 9.72 15.71 9.27
C TYR A 114 9.51 17.07 9.94
N GLN A 115 8.40 17.22 10.67
CA GLN A 115 8.10 18.47 11.38
C GLN A 115 9.13 18.76 12.48
N GLU A 116 9.46 17.77 13.30
CA GLU A 116 10.46 17.90 14.36
C GLU A 116 11.85 18.23 13.79
N THR A 117 12.26 17.56 12.71
CA THR A 117 13.52 17.82 12.03
C THR A 117 13.56 19.23 11.45
N ALA A 118 12.49 19.69 10.79
CA ALA A 118 12.41 21.03 10.21
C ALA A 118 12.51 22.12 11.29
N VAL A 119 11.83 21.95 12.42
CA VAL A 119 11.90 22.90 13.55
C VAL A 119 13.32 22.93 14.11
N ALA A 120 13.93 21.78 14.36
CA ALA A 120 15.29 21.71 14.90
C ALA A 120 16.34 22.37 13.97
N LEU A 121 16.20 22.19 12.66
CA LEU A 121 17.05 22.86 11.67
C LEU A 121 16.90 24.39 11.67
N MET A 122 15.66 24.87 11.79
CA MET A 122 15.39 26.31 11.85
C MET A 122 15.95 26.94 13.14
N GLU A 123 15.80 26.28 14.27
CA GLU A 123 16.22 26.78 15.57
C GLU A 123 17.74 26.75 15.74
N HIS A 124 18.36 25.65 15.38
CA HIS A 124 19.79 25.43 15.64
C HIS A 124 20.70 25.82 14.49
N GLN A 125 20.18 25.93 13.27
CA GLN A 125 20.95 26.27 12.04
C GLN A 125 22.21 25.39 11.86
N THR A 126 22.13 24.13 12.32
CA THR A 126 23.21 23.14 12.25
C THR A 126 22.63 21.73 12.20
N LEU A 127 23.35 20.80 11.57
CA LEU A 127 22.96 19.38 11.50
C LEU A 127 23.26 18.60 12.79
N VAL A 128 24.13 19.12 13.65
CA VAL A 128 24.55 18.43 14.90
C VAL A 128 23.34 18.05 15.78
N ALA A 129 22.29 18.88 15.77
CA ALA A 129 21.09 18.66 16.59
C ALA A 129 20.18 17.54 16.08
N ILE A 130 20.43 17.03 14.88
CA ILE A 130 19.55 16.04 14.22
C ILE A 130 20.28 14.79 13.72
N GLU A 131 21.60 14.83 13.56
CA GLU A 131 22.38 13.78 12.90
C GLU A 131 22.24 12.41 13.60
N ASP A 132 22.07 12.39 14.90
CA ASP A 132 21.82 11.18 15.71
C ASP A 132 20.35 10.68 15.66
N LYS A 133 19.45 11.47 15.09
CA LYS A 133 18.01 11.17 14.96
C LYS A 133 17.60 10.73 13.57
N VAL A 134 18.51 10.83 12.60
CA VAL A 134 18.26 10.46 11.21
C VAL A 134 19.08 9.25 10.80
N VAL A 135 18.60 8.51 9.82
CA VAL A 135 19.37 7.40 9.28
C VAL A 135 20.54 7.91 8.45
N PRO A 136 21.69 7.22 8.47
CA PRO A 136 22.81 7.63 7.65
C PRO A 136 22.50 7.50 6.16
N VAL A 137 23.13 8.32 5.32
CA VAL A 137 22.95 8.32 3.86
C VAL A 137 23.13 6.92 3.25
N LYS A 138 24.03 6.12 3.82
CA LYS A 138 24.24 4.71 3.41
C LYS A 138 22.96 3.87 3.50
N GLU A 139 22.10 4.14 4.46
CA GLU A 139 20.81 3.42 4.58
C GLU A 139 19.85 3.80 3.45
N ILE A 140 19.88 5.04 2.99
CA ILE A 140 19.11 5.47 1.81
C ILE A 140 19.55 4.68 0.59
N PHE A 141 20.87 4.57 0.36
CA PHE A 141 21.41 3.79 -0.75
C PHE A 141 21.05 2.31 -0.66
N ARG A 142 21.08 1.73 0.54
CA ARG A 142 20.64 0.35 0.75
C ARG A 142 19.16 0.15 0.38
N LEU A 143 18.29 1.06 0.81
CA LEU A 143 16.86 1.01 0.51
C LEU A 143 16.53 1.21 -0.98
N GLN A 144 17.37 1.95 -1.68
CA GLN A 144 17.27 2.16 -3.14
C GLN A 144 17.84 1.00 -3.97
N GLY A 145 18.43 -0.01 -3.34
CA GLY A 145 19.05 -1.12 -4.05
C GLY A 145 20.37 -0.74 -4.77
N ALA A 146 21.13 0.22 -4.21
CA ALA A 146 22.37 0.69 -4.85
C ALA A 146 23.41 -0.41 -5.09
N SER A 147 23.45 -1.46 -4.27
CA SER A 147 24.30 -2.63 -4.49
C SER A 147 23.89 -3.41 -5.74
N GLU A 148 22.60 -3.59 -5.98
CA GLU A 148 22.09 -4.26 -7.18
C GLU A 148 22.44 -3.48 -8.45
N LEU A 149 22.33 -2.15 -8.38
CA LEU A 149 22.74 -1.26 -9.48
C LEU A 149 24.25 -1.42 -9.73
N GLN A 150 25.09 -1.38 -8.70
CA GLN A 150 26.53 -1.54 -8.83
C GLN A 150 26.91 -2.89 -9.43
N GLU A 151 26.29 -3.99 -8.99
CA GLU A 151 26.49 -5.32 -9.58
C GLU A 151 26.07 -5.38 -11.06
N ALA A 152 24.98 -4.70 -11.40
CA ALA A 152 24.53 -4.59 -12.79
C ALA A 152 25.50 -3.77 -13.64
N GLU A 153 26.04 -2.66 -13.11
CA GLU A 153 27.05 -1.84 -13.77
C GLU A 153 28.35 -2.64 -13.99
N GLU A 154 28.82 -3.38 -13.00
CA GLU A 154 30.02 -4.24 -13.13
C GLU A 154 29.84 -5.36 -14.19
N ARG A 155 28.59 -5.83 -14.35
CA ARG A 155 28.25 -6.90 -15.31
C ARG A 155 28.07 -6.41 -16.73
N TYR A 156 27.48 -5.24 -16.91
CA TYR A 156 26.97 -4.80 -18.21
C TYR A 156 27.70 -3.58 -18.79
N LEU A 157 28.36 -2.77 -17.97
CA LEU A 157 29.11 -1.62 -18.48
C LEU A 157 30.52 -2.04 -18.88
N PRO A 158 31.10 -1.41 -19.93
CA PRO A 158 32.48 -1.65 -20.34
C PRO A 158 33.43 -1.25 -19.21
N LYS A 159 34.42 -2.11 -18.92
CA LYS A 159 35.47 -1.80 -17.94
C LYS A 159 36.24 -0.56 -18.40
N THR A 160 36.47 0.37 -17.46
CA THR A 160 37.13 1.67 -17.66
C THR A 160 38.34 1.59 -18.59
N GLY A 161 38.30 2.26 -19.72
CA GLY A 161 39.32 2.30 -20.77
C GLY A 161 38.73 2.30 -22.19
N GLU A 162 37.53 1.77 -22.39
CA GLU A 162 36.78 1.91 -23.64
C GLU A 162 35.80 3.08 -23.50
N GLN A 163 35.86 4.03 -24.44
CA GLN A 163 34.87 5.12 -24.50
C GLN A 163 33.47 4.52 -24.59
N ALA A 164 32.68 4.65 -23.53
CA ALA A 164 31.29 4.27 -23.52
C ALA A 164 30.53 5.15 -24.52
N LYS A 165 30.15 4.59 -25.65
CA LYS A 165 29.17 5.24 -26.53
C LYS A 165 27.80 5.02 -25.85
N ALA A 166 27.25 6.08 -25.27
CA ALA A 166 25.90 6.04 -24.73
C ALA A 166 24.91 5.78 -25.87
N ILE A 167 24.26 4.61 -25.86
CA ILE A 167 23.12 4.35 -26.74
C ILE A 167 21.88 4.85 -26.00
N VAL A 168 21.43 6.06 -26.34
CA VAL A 168 20.13 6.56 -25.87
C VAL A 168 19.04 5.95 -26.73
N LEU A 169 18.35 4.94 -26.22
CA LEU A 169 17.12 4.43 -26.83
C LEU A 169 15.99 5.42 -26.54
N ALA A 170 15.82 6.41 -27.42
CA ALA A 170 14.66 7.29 -27.39
C ALA A 170 13.44 6.53 -27.95
N ALA A 171 12.48 6.18 -27.09
CA ALA A 171 11.24 5.50 -27.45
C ALA A 171 10.20 6.44 -28.12
N SER A 172 10.56 7.64 -28.53
CA SER A 172 9.74 8.57 -29.31
C SER A 172 10.35 8.84 -30.69
N ARG A 173 9.48 9.12 -31.65
CA ARG A 173 9.88 9.49 -33.01
C ARG A 173 10.60 10.85 -33.03
N GLY A 174 11.74 10.98 -32.45
CA GLY A 174 12.72 12.10 -32.49
C GLY A 174 12.32 13.48 -33.02
N SER A 175 11.05 13.78 -33.23
CA SER A 175 10.56 15.04 -33.76
C SER A 175 10.84 16.25 -32.83
N ALA A 176 11.18 16.03 -31.58
CA ALA A 176 11.59 17.07 -30.64
C ALA A 176 13.11 17.32 -30.60
N LEU A 177 13.91 16.52 -31.33
CA LEU A 177 15.39 16.60 -31.38
C LEU A 177 15.91 16.97 -32.78
N GLY A 178 15.05 17.56 -33.61
CA GLY A 178 15.26 17.79 -35.04
C GLY A 178 16.68 18.14 -35.45
N ASP A 179 17.29 19.16 -34.89
CA ASP A 179 18.59 19.67 -35.33
C ASP A 179 19.81 19.08 -34.59
N LEU A 180 19.62 18.24 -33.58
CA LEU A 180 20.71 17.63 -32.82
C LEU A 180 21.22 16.30 -33.40
N THR A 181 20.56 15.77 -34.42
CA THR A 181 20.89 14.50 -35.08
C THR A 181 21.32 14.65 -36.54
N ALA A 182 21.64 15.88 -37.00
CA ALA A 182 21.96 16.18 -38.41
C ALA A 182 23.47 16.17 -38.73
N ASP A 183 24.32 15.65 -37.81
CA ASP A 183 25.77 15.45 -38.09
C ASP A 183 26.17 13.97 -37.87
#